data_be94b7f57e15e2581433c751dc801b1e
#
_entry.id   be94b7f57e15e2581433c751dc801b1e
#
_cell.length_a   1.000
_cell.length_b   1.000
_cell.length_c   1.000
_cell.angle_alpha   90.00
_cell.angle_beta   90.00
_cell.angle_gamma   90.00
#
_symmetry.space_group_name_H-M   'P 1'
#
loop_
_entity.id
_entity.type
_entity.pdbx_description
1 polymer ?
#
loop_
_entity_poly.entity_id
_entity_poly.type
_entity_poly.pdbx_seq_one_letter_code
_entity_poly.pdbx_strand_id
1 'polypeptide(L)'
;RSVERILVAGAFGNYLDAENAVTIGLLPEVPLDRIRFIGNTAVAGARLCLQGREARRRTEELARRMTNFELSLHPGYMERYVSGLFLPHTDLGLFPATAEKLGLRA
;
A
#
# COMPACT_ATOMS: atom_id res chain seq x y z
N ARG A 1 -16.10 -2.16 -2.21
CA ARG A 1 -15.40 -2.80 -1.05
C ARG A 1 -14.82 -1.67 -0.23
N SER A 2 -15.21 -1.56 1.04
CA SER A 2 -14.65 -0.55 1.94
C SER A 2 -13.30 -1.02 2.48
N VAL A 3 -12.25 -0.25 2.22
CA VAL A 3 -10.95 -0.41 2.89
C VAL A 3 -11.07 0.22 4.26
N GLU A 4 -10.90 -0.57 5.31
CA GLU A 4 -11.00 -0.08 6.68
C GLU A 4 -9.71 0.60 7.13
N ARG A 5 -8.55 0.08 6.71
CA ARG A 5 -7.24 0.59 7.14
C ARG A 5 -6.17 0.28 6.12
N ILE A 6 -5.26 1.22 5.91
CA ILE A 6 -4.03 1.05 5.13
C ILE A 6 -2.85 1.18 6.09
N LEU A 7 -2.02 0.14 6.15
CA LEU A 7 -0.79 0.14 6.95
C LEU A 7 0.40 0.25 5.99
N VAL A 8 1.12 1.36 6.09
CA VAL A 8 2.33 1.61 5.30
C VAL A 8 3.54 1.25 6.13
N ALA A 9 4.25 0.19 5.72
CA ALA A 9 5.44 -0.31 6.38
C ALA A 9 6.69 -0.02 5.56
N GLY A 10 7.84 0.04 6.23
CA GLY A 10 9.14 0.22 5.60
C GLY A 10 9.81 1.54 5.97
N ALA A 11 11.11 1.65 5.67
CA ALA A 11 11.90 2.83 6.02
C ALA A 11 11.38 4.10 5.30
N PHE A 12 11.02 3.98 4.03
CA PHE A 12 10.49 5.10 3.23
C PHE A 12 9.14 5.60 3.72
N GLY A 13 8.31 4.72 4.29
CA GLY A 13 6.99 5.08 4.81
C GLY A 13 7.04 6.20 5.85
N ASN A 14 8.11 6.30 6.65
CA ASN A 14 8.24 7.34 7.66
C ASN A 14 8.42 8.75 7.09
N TYR A 15 8.77 8.88 5.83
CA TYR A 15 9.02 10.15 5.15
C TYR A 15 7.95 10.49 4.11
N LEU A 16 7.00 9.60 3.91
CA LEU A 16 5.95 9.77 2.93
C LEU A 16 4.83 10.64 3.51
N ASP A 17 4.49 11.70 2.82
CA ASP A 17 3.29 12.48 3.10
C ASP A 17 2.07 11.78 2.53
N ALA A 18 1.08 11.48 3.40
CA ALA A 18 -0.08 10.69 3.00
C ALA A 18 -0.98 11.41 1.99
N GLU A 19 -1.14 12.72 2.13
CA GLU A 19 -1.96 13.53 1.23
C GLU A 19 -1.32 13.59 -0.16
N ASN A 20 -0.01 13.83 -0.22
CA ASN A 20 0.72 13.84 -1.48
C ASN A 20 0.72 12.46 -2.14
N ALA A 21 0.86 11.39 -1.35
CA ALA A 21 0.83 10.02 -1.85
C ALA A 21 -0.52 9.65 -2.47
N VAL A 22 -1.62 10.11 -1.89
CA VAL A 22 -2.96 9.97 -2.48
C VAL A 22 -3.10 10.84 -3.73
N THR A 23 -2.62 12.09 -3.67
CA THR A 23 -2.72 13.05 -4.78
C THR A 23 -2.05 12.55 -6.06
N ILE A 24 -0.93 11.85 -5.94
CA ILE A 24 -0.24 11.27 -7.10
C ILE A 24 -0.71 9.83 -7.45
N GLY A 25 -1.69 9.29 -6.74
CA GLY A 25 -2.21 7.94 -6.98
C GLY A 25 -1.32 6.79 -6.46
N LEU A 26 -0.30 7.10 -5.64
CA LEU A 26 0.54 6.06 -5.01
C LEU A 26 -0.25 5.26 -3.96
N LEU A 27 -1.16 5.92 -3.26
CA LEU A 27 -2.11 5.30 -2.34
C LEU A 27 -3.54 5.54 -2.84
N PRO A 28 -4.47 4.59 -2.63
CA PRO A 28 -5.86 4.79 -3.00
C PRO A 28 -6.49 5.92 -2.19
N GLU A 29 -7.45 6.62 -2.80
CA GLU A 29 -8.19 7.69 -2.13
C GLU A 29 -9.11 7.11 -1.05
N VAL A 30 -8.67 7.25 0.19
CA VAL A 30 -9.41 6.91 1.41
C VAL A 30 -9.24 8.05 2.42
N PRO A 31 -10.10 8.17 3.44
CA PRO A 31 -9.88 9.11 4.54
C PRO A 31 -8.48 8.96 5.13
N LEU A 32 -7.75 10.07 5.29
CA LEU A 32 -6.34 10.06 5.71
C LEU A 32 -6.13 9.43 7.10
N ASP A 33 -7.13 9.48 7.96
CA ASP A 33 -7.12 8.83 9.28
C ASP A 33 -7.07 7.29 9.21
N ARG A 34 -7.40 6.73 8.05
CA ARG A 34 -7.28 5.27 7.78
C ARG A 34 -5.88 4.87 7.32
N ILE A 35 -5.03 5.82 6.95
CA ILE A 35 -3.64 5.57 6.54
C ILE A 35 -2.75 5.69 7.76
N ARG A 36 -2.02 4.63 8.09
CA ARG A 36 -1.09 4.61 9.22
C ARG A 36 0.29 4.16 8.78
N PHE A 37 1.28 4.95 9.13
CA PHE A 37 2.68 4.59 8.98
C PHE A 37 3.11 3.81 10.21
N ILE A 38 3.61 2.58 10.01
CA ILE A 38 3.96 1.64 11.10
C ILE A 38 5.45 1.34 11.17
N GLY A 39 6.26 2.14 10.50
CA GLY A 39 7.72 2.09 10.57
C GLY A 39 8.34 0.87 9.90
N ASN A 40 9.58 0.58 10.24
CA ASN A 40 10.32 -0.53 9.68
C ASN A 40 9.95 -1.85 10.37
N THR A 41 8.87 -2.45 9.93
CA THR A 41 8.36 -3.71 10.49
C THR A 41 9.26 -4.91 10.22
N ALA A 42 10.06 -4.89 9.16
CA ALA A 42 11.03 -5.94 8.88
C ALA A 42 12.10 -6.01 9.98
N VAL A 43 12.65 -4.86 10.37
CA VAL A 43 13.62 -4.78 11.48
C VAL A 43 12.95 -5.13 12.80
N ALA A 44 11.74 -4.66 13.06
CA ALA A 44 10.99 -5.01 14.26
C ALA A 44 10.75 -6.53 14.37
N GLY A 45 10.35 -7.17 13.28
CA GLY A 45 10.16 -8.62 13.20
C GLY A 45 11.48 -9.38 13.44
N ALA A 46 12.56 -8.95 12.80
CA ALA A 46 13.89 -9.55 13.01
C ALA A 46 14.34 -9.48 14.47
N ARG A 47 14.14 -8.33 15.15
CA ARG A 47 14.44 -8.17 16.57
C ARG A 47 13.62 -9.14 17.43
N LEU A 48 12.34 -9.29 17.17
CA LEU A 48 11.48 -10.24 17.88
C LEU A 48 11.98 -11.68 17.71
N CYS A 49 12.39 -12.06 16.50
CA CYS A 49 12.93 -13.40 16.22
C CYS A 49 14.26 -13.67 16.93
N LEU A 50 15.09 -12.64 17.13
CA LEU A 50 16.33 -12.74 17.91
C LEU A 50 16.08 -12.89 19.41
N GLN A 51 15.03 -12.26 19.93
CA GLN A 51 14.71 -12.25 21.36
C GLN A 51 14.01 -13.53 21.86
N GLY A 52 13.37 -14.31 20.96
CA GLY A 52 12.59 -15.43 21.40
C GLY A 52 12.36 -16.52 20.35
N ARG A 53 12.55 -17.79 20.79
CA ARG A 53 12.29 -18.97 19.94
C ARG A 53 10.84 -19.05 19.49
N GLU A 54 9.90 -18.65 20.33
CA GLU A 54 8.48 -18.68 20.02
C GLU A 54 8.12 -17.67 18.90
N ALA A 55 8.68 -16.44 18.94
CA ALA A 55 8.52 -15.46 17.90
C ALA A 55 9.04 -15.99 16.54
N ARG A 56 10.20 -16.64 16.57
CA ARG A 56 10.79 -17.28 15.38
C ARG A 56 9.89 -18.37 14.81
N ARG A 57 9.43 -19.31 15.66
CA ARG A 57 8.50 -20.36 15.24
C ARG A 57 7.24 -19.81 14.60
N ARG A 58 6.66 -18.78 15.22
CA ARG A 58 5.45 -18.12 14.73
C ARG A 58 5.68 -17.41 13.39
N THR A 59 6.84 -16.84 13.17
CA THR A 59 7.22 -16.23 11.89
C THR A 59 7.33 -17.28 10.79
N GLU A 60 7.94 -18.44 11.08
CA GLU A 60 8.04 -19.56 10.13
C GLU A 60 6.65 -20.12 9.77
N GLU A 61 5.75 -20.24 10.74
CA GLU A 61 4.38 -20.67 10.52
C GLU A 61 3.61 -19.66 9.62
N LEU A 62 3.77 -18.36 9.87
CA LEU A 62 3.18 -17.32 9.04
C LEU A 62 3.73 -17.37 7.61
N ALA A 63 5.04 -17.52 7.45
CA ALA A 63 5.66 -17.61 6.12
C ALA A 63 5.12 -18.78 5.28
N ARG A 64 4.84 -19.94 5.90
CA ARG A 64 4.24 -21.10 5.23
C ARG A 64 2.79 -20.86 4.78
N ARG A 65 2.10 -19.92 5.40
CA ARG A 65 0.71 -19.55 5.07
C ARG A 65 0.62 -18.45 4.01
N MET A 66 1.74 -17.80 3.68
CA MET A 66 1.78 -16.75 2.67
C MET A 66 1.80 -17.38 1.28
N THR A 67 0.97 -16.84 0.39
CA THR A 67 0.93 -17.20 -1.02
C THR A 67 1.51 -16.07 -1.84
N ASN A 68 2.46 -16.39 -2.71
CA ASN A 68 2.98 -15.45 -3.69
C ASN A 68 2.07 -15.41 -4.92
N PHE A 69 1.71 -14.22 -5.37
CA PHE A 69 1.01 -13.99 -6.62
C PHE A 69 1.93 -13.24 -7.57
N GLU A 70 2.27 -13.86 -8.69
CA GLU A 70 2.98 -13.21 -9.77
C GLU A 70 2.02 -12.30 -10.53
N LEU A 71 2.04 -11.01 -10.21
CA LEU A 71 1.09 -10.02 -10.76
C LEU A 71 1.23 -9.86 -12.27
N SER A 72 2.43 -10.00 -12.81
CA SER A 72 2.71 -9.89 -14.25
C SER A 72 1.97 -10.94 -15.09
N LEU A 73 1.64 -12.08 -14.48
CA LEU A 73 0.88 -13.15 -15.12
C LEU A 73 -0.64 -13.01 -14.95
N HIS A 74 -1.08 -12.03 -14.16
CA HIS A 74 -2.51 -11.85 -13.92
C HIS A 74 -3.21 -11.22 -15.13
N PRO A 75 -4.33 -11.78 -15.61
CA PRO A 75 -5.16 -11.17 -16.66
C PRO A 75 -5.55 -9.74 -16.26
N GLY A 76 -5.35 -8.76 -17.16
CA GLY A 76 -5.62 -7.35 -16.90
C GLY A 76 -4.51 -6.59 -16.14
N TYR A 77 -3.38 -7.24 -15.80
CA TYR A 77 -2.26 -6.55 -15.17
C TYR A 77 -1.75 -5.36 -16.02
N MET A 78 -1.49 -5.61 -17.31
CA MET A 78 -0.96 -4.58 -18.21
C MET A 78 -1.94 -3.41 -18.38
N GLU A 79 -3.23 -3.66 -18.47
CA GLU A 79 -4.24 -2.62 -18.54
C GLU A 79 -4.23 -1.72 -17.31
N ARG A 80 -4.19 -2.33 -16.12
CA ARG A 80 -4.10 -1.60 -14.84
C ARG A 80 -2.77 -0.86 -14.69
N TYR A 81 -1.68 -1.46 -15.14
CA TYR A 81 -0.37 -0.84 -15.13
C TYR A 81 -0.35 0.43 -15.99
N VAL A 82 -0.83 0.33 -17.24
CA VAL A 82 -0.90 1.48 -18.15
C VAL A 82 -1.82 2.57 -17.61
N SER A 83 -2.96 2.20 -17.03
CA SER A 83 -3.89 3.15 -16.40
C SER A 83 -3.26 3.90 -15.22
N GLY A 84 -2.36 3.26 -14.48
CA GLY A 84 -1.62 3.85 -13.38
C GLY A 84 -0.41 4.72 -13.77
N LEU A 85 -0.05 4.80 -15.05
CA LEU A 85 1.02 5.70 -15.51
C LEU A 85 0.61 7.18 -15.52
N PHE A 86 -0.68 7.46 -15.50
CA PHE A 86 -1.23 8.80 -15.40
C PHE A 86 -1.49 9.15 -13.93
N LEU A 87 -1.15 10.37 -13.52
CA LEU A 87 -1.28 10.80 -12.13
C LEU A 87 -2.58 11.61 -11.95
N PRO A 88 -3.42 11.25 -10.98
CA PRO A 88 -3.36 10.07 -10.10
C PRO A 88 -3.70 8.76 -10.80
N HIS A 89 -4.52 8.75 -11.83
CA HIS A 89 -4.98 7.59 -12.58
C HIS A 89 -5.74 8.02 -13.84
N THR A 90 -5.79 7.17 -14.87
CA THR A 90 -6.61 7.43 -16.08
C THR A 90 -8.10 7.54 -15.74
N ASP A 91 -8.58 6.66 -14.84
CA ASP A 91 -9.95 6.73 -14.32
C ASP A 91 -9.99 7.64 -13.08
N LEU A 92 -10.38 8.88 -13.29
CA LEU A 92 -10.51 9.88 -12.22
C LEU A 92 -11.66 9.57 -11.23
N GLY A 93 -12.59 8.69 -11.60
CA GLY A 93 -13.65 8.22 -10.69
C GLY A 93 -13.12 7.44 -9.50
N LEU A 94 -11.87 6.94 -9.57
CA LEU A 94 -11.17 6.32 -8.43
C LEU A 94 -10.58 7.34 -7.45
N PHE A 95 -10.45 8.61 -7.87
CA PHE A 95 -9.85 9.72 -7.11
C PHE A 95 -10.70 10.99 -7.19
N PRO A 96 -11.99 10.95 -6.79
CA PRO A 96 -12.91 12.07 -7.00
C PRO A 96 -12.52 13.34 -6.24
N ALA A 97 -12.08 13.23 -4.99
CA ALA A 97 -11.67 14.41 -4.22
C ALA A 97 -10.36 15.01 -4.72
N THR A 98 -9.43 14.16 -5.16
CA THR A 98 -8.18 14.60 -5.80
C THR A 98 -8.46 15.28 -7.12
N ALA A 99 -9.35 14.75 -7.95
CA ALA A 99 -9.73 15.34 -9.22
C ALA A 99 -10.35 16.73 -9.02
N GLU A 100 -11.26 16.87 -8.04
CA GLU A 100 -11.86 18.16 -7.68
C GLU A 100 -10.81 19.17 -7.22
N LYS A 101 -9.92 18.75 -6.28
CA LYS A 101 -8.85 19.59 -5.73
C LYS A 101 -7.90 20.13 -6.81
N LEU A 102 -7.58 19.30 -7.81
CA LEU A 102 -6.65 19.66 -8.90
C LEU A 102 -7.36 20.27 -10.11
N GLY A 103 -8.69 20.41 -10.10
CA GLY A 103 -9.45 20.91 -11.23
C GLY A 103 -9.40 20.01 -12.48
N LEU A 104 -9.13 18.71 -12.29
CA LEU A 104 -9.11 17.73 -13.35
C LEU A 104 -10.55 17.38 -13.77
N ARG A 105 -10.80 17.35 -15.05
CA ARG A 105 -12.09 16.92 -15.60
C ARG A 105 -11.95 15.51 -16.18
N ALA A 106 -12.92 14.66 -15.85
CA ALA A 106 -13.05 13.35 -16.47
C ALA A 106 -13.44 13.46 -17.93
#